data_a46d269e9a42f8a902d3b5765446a3c7
#
_entry.id   a46d269e9a42f8a902d3b5765446a3c7
#
_cell.length_a   1.000
_cell.length_b   1.000
_cell.length_c   1.000
_cell.angle_alpha   90.00
_cell.angle_beta   90.00
_cell.angle_gamma   90.00
#
_symmetry.space_group_name_H-M   'P 1'
#
loop_
_entity.id
_entity.type
_entity.pdbx_description
1 polymer ?
#
loop_
_entity_poly.entity_id
_entity_poly.type
_entity_poly.pdbx_seq_one_letter_code
_entity_poly.pdbx_strand_id
1 'polypeptide(L)'
;SCKVNMHRGFLEFNPNKVGGDKRFHGLLKTLGTCVSKARLKRFDLAYDIPVSRYDCRLSKDRRMYKSVISNGITEYLGVKNTPAYVKVYDKAAELHLDTDKVQLTRIEMTCDGEWTAEQLEEHWPQVHAWHSESGTKDYIRVIGIMLAEKAERNEDVETLINMLGRSSRPKVREYLRTPLVRLPEGAAALMLAEAHGWCDAVVGSM
;
A
#
# COMPACT_ATOMS: atom_id res chain seq x y z
N SER A 1 -15.72 -2.89 -12.04
CA SER A 1 -16.70 -3.99 -11.86
C SER A 1 -17.32 -3.89 -10.47
N CYS A 2 -18.61 -4.18 -10.39
CA CYS A 2 -19.37 -4.25 -9.14
C CYS A 2 -19.84 -5.70 -8.96
N LYS A 3 -19.73 -6.23 -7.74
CA LYS A 3 -20.25 -7.57 -7.41
C LYS A 3 -21.31 -7.44 -6.34
N VAL A 4 -22.47 -8.03 -6.60
CA VAL A 4 -23.58 -8.09 -5.66
C VAL A 4 -23.78 -9.54 -5.25
N ASN A 5 -23.82 -9.81 -3.96
CA ASN A 5 -24.17 -11.13 -3.44
C ASN A 5 -25.42 -11.02 -2.56
N MET A 6 -26.56 -11.30 -3.13
CA MET A 6 -27.84 -11.18 -2.44
C MET A 6 -28.01 -12.17 -1.30
N HIS A 7 -27.45 -13.40 -1.41
CA HIS A 7 -27.56 -14.41 -0.36
C HIS A 7 -26.78 -14.05 0.91
N ARG A 8 -25.63 -13.37 0.73
CA ARG A 8 -24.78 -12.93 1.83
C ARG A 8 -24.99 -11.47 2.21
N GLY A 9 -25.84 -10.75 1.48
CA GLY A 9 -26.16 -9.36 1.75
C GLY A 9 -24.95 -8.42 1.65
N PHE A 10 -24.04 -8.60 0.67
CA PHE A 10 -22.93 -7.67 0.48
C PHE A 10 -22.81 -7.14 -0.95
N LEU A 11 -22.28 -5.93 -1.04
CA LEU A 11 -21.89 -5.23 -2.25
C LEU A 11 -20.39 -4.98 -2.22
N GLU A 12 -19.67 -5.36 -3.28
CA GLU A 12 -18.25 -5.11 -3.46
C GLU A 12 -18.02 -4.34 -4.76
N PHE A 13 -17.30 -3.23 -4.70
CA PHE A 13 -17.02 -2.41 -5.87
C PHE A 13 -15.72 -1.61 -5.70
N ASN A 14 -15.21 -1.09 -6.80
CA ASN A 14 -14.10 -0.16 -6.80
C ASN A 14 -14.66 1.25 -7.10
N PRO A 15 -14.61 2.20 -6.15
CA PRO A 15 -15.15 3.55 -6.30
C PRO A 15 -14.61 4.27 -7.54
N ASN A 16 -13.33 4.15 -7.82
CA ASN A 16 -12.68 4.80 -8.97
C ASN A 16 -13.21 4.28 -10.33
N LYS A 17 -13.77 3.07 -10.35
CA LYS A 17 -14.33 2.47 -11.59
C LYS A 17 -15.83 2.70 -11.77
N VAL A 18 -16.54 3.02 -10.70
CA VAL A 18 -18.01 3.11 -10.74
C VAL A 18 -18.54 4.47 -10.32
N GLY A 19 -17.73 5.36 -9.75
CA GLY A 19 -18.18 6.67 -9.24
C GLY A 19 -18.85 7.56 -10.29
N GLY A 20 -18.46 7.46 -11.56
CA GLY A 20 -19.10 8.17 -12.68
C GLY A 20 -20.21 7.38 -13.41
N ASP A 21 -20.50 6.13 -13.04
CA ASP A 21 -21.49 5.29 -13.73
C ASP A 21 -22.91 5.53 -13.20
N LYS A 22 -23.76 6.16 -13.99
CA LYS A 22 -25.17 6.43 -13.63
C LYS A 22 -25.97 5.16 -13.29
N ARG A 23 -25.62 4.01 -13.88
CA ARG A 23 -26.28 2.73 -13.58
C ARG A 23 -25.91 2.25 -12.18
N PHE A 24 -24.68 2.49 -11.76
CA PHE A 24 -24.23 2.16 -10.41
C PHE A 24 -24.96 3.02 -9.36
N HIS A 25 -25.10 4.32 -9.61
CA HIS A 25 -25.88 5.20 -8.73
C HIS A 25 -27.38 4.79 -8.70
N GLY A 26 -27.94 4.38 -9.83
CA GLY A 26 -29.30 3.80 -9.88
C GLY A 26 -29.43 2.54 -9.04
N LEU A 27 -28.42 1.65 -9.09
CA LEU A 27 -28.38 0.46 -8.23
C LEU A 27 -28.34 0.82 -6.74
N LEU A 28 -27.48 1.77 -6.33
CA LEU A 28 -27.40 2.22 -4.93
C LEU A 28 -28.75 2.77 -4.45
N LYS A 29 -29.41 3.60 -5.28
CA LYS A 29 -30.74 4.13 -4.98
C LYS A 29 -31.77 3.02 -4.79
N THR A 30 -31.76 2.02 -5.66
CA THR A 30 -32.67 0.86 -5.54
C THR A 30 -32.38 0.05 -4.29
N LEU A 31 -31.12 -0.18 -3.95
CA LEU A 31 -30.74 -0.86 -2.73
C LEU A 31 -31.20 -0.07 -1.48
N GLY A 32 -31.08 1.25 -1.49
CA GLY A 32 -31.55 2.12 -0.42
C GLY A 32 -33.03 1.95 -0.07
N THR A 33 -33.87 1.64 -1.06
CA THR A 33 -35.29 1.36 -0.80
C THR A 33 -35.56 0.01 -0.11
N CYS A 34 -34.57 -0.89 -0.13
CA CYS A 34 -34.70 -2.26 0.40
C CYS A 34 -33.88 -2.49 1.69
N VAL A 35 -32.94 -1.59 2.00
CA VAL A 35 -31.94 -1.77 3.06
C VAL A 35 -32.02 -0.62 4.06
N SER A 36 -32.37 -0.93 5.29
CA SER A 36 -32.46 0.07 6.38
C SER A 36 -31.10 0.41 7.00
N LYS A 37 -30.08 -0.42 6.83
CA LYS A 37 -28.74 -0.22 7.35
C LYS A 37 -27.69 -0.77 6.39
N ALA A 38 -26.65 -0.01 6.12
CA ALA A 38 -25.44 -0.46 5.47
C ALA A 38 -24.27 -0.33 6.46
N ARG A 39 -23.29 -1.24 6.37
CA ARG A 39 -22.08 -1.24 7.17
C ARG A 39 -20.88 -1.48 6.26
N LEU A 40 -19.88 -0.65 6.42
CA LEU A 40 -18.58 -0.89 5.79
C LEU A 40 -17.96 -2.12 6.46
N LYS A 41 -17.73 -3.16 5.69
CA LYS A 41 -17.11 -4.37 6.19
C LYS A 41 -15.60 -4.32 6.02
N ARG A 42 -15.16 -3.88 4.85
CA ARG A 42 -13.75 -3.87 4.45
C ARG A 42 -13.57 -2.92 3.27
N PHE A 43 -12.42 -2.27 3.23
CA PHE A 43 -11.99 -1.48 2.08
C PHE A 43 -10.48 -1.63 1.88
N ASP A 44 -10.00 -1.36 0.68
CA ASP A 44 -8.59 -1.33 0.38
C ASP A 44 -8.14 0.13 0.25
N LEU A 45 -7.17 0.51 1.08
CA LEU A 45 -6.51 1.79 1.03
C LEU A 45 -5.31 1.67 0.10
N ALA A 46 -5.18 2.58 -0.86
CA ALA A 46 -4.06 2.61 -1.78
C ALA A 46 -3.34 3.95 -1.71
N TYR A 47 -2.03 3.91 -1.56
CA TYR A 47 -1.17 5.08 -1.57
C TYR A 47 -0.06 4.92 -2.61
N ASP A 48 0.02 5.87 -3.53
CA ASP A 48 0.97 5.86 -4.64
C ASP A 48 2.14 6.79 -4.33
N ILE A 49 3.36 6.29 -4.52
CA ILE A 49 4.60 7.04 -4.34
C ILE A 49 5.36 7.10 -5.67
N PRO A 50 5.89 8.28 -6.06
CA PRO A 50 6.57 8.47 -7.35
C PRO A 50 8.03 7.99 -7.30
N VAL A 51 8.21 6.71 -6.98
CA VAL A 51 9.52 6.04 -6.92
C VAL A 51 9.44 4.69 -7.60
N SER A 52 10.56 4.24 -8.14
CA SER A 52 10.68 2.89 -8.70
C SER A 52 10.36 1.84 -7.65
N ARG A 53 9.71 0.76 -8.04
CA ARG A 53 9.47 -0.37 -7.17
C ARG A 53 10.78 -0.97 -6.61
N TYR A 54 11.86 -0.89 -7.36
CA TYR A 54 13.19 -1.33 -6.94
C TYR A 54 13.85 -0.42 -5.90
N ASP A 55 13.33 0.79 -5.75
CA ASP A 55 13.77 1.75 -4.73
C ASP A 55 12.88 1.74 -3.49
N CYS A 56 11.97 0.76 -3.39
CA CYS A 56 11.11 0.55 -2.24
C CYS A 56 11.41 -0.78 -1.57
N ARG A 57 11.35 -0.79 -0.25
CA ARG A 57 11.48 -1.99 0.56
C ARG A 57 10.39 -2.05 1.62
N LEU A 58 9.67 -3.16 1.68
CA LEU A 58 8.72 -3.46 2.73
C LEU A 58 9.46 -4.12 3.90
N SER A 59 9.40 -3.53 5.09
CA SER A 59 9.94 -4.14 6.31
C SER A 59 9.09 -5.34 6.72
N LYS A 60 9.75 -6.43 7.09
CA LYS A 60 9.10 -7.63 7.58
C LYS A 60 8.79 -7.45 9.07
N ASP A 61 7.56 -7.70 9.44
CA ASP A 61 7.13 -7.75 10.84
C ASP A 61 6.72 -9.19 11.23
N ARG A 62 5.87 -9.33 12.24
CA ARG A 62 5.38 -10.66 12.67
C ARG A 62 4.38 -11.29 11.71
N ARG A 63 3.87 -10.55 10.73
CA ARG A 63 2.92 -11.05 9.72
C ARG A 63 3.65 -11.95 8.73
N MET A 64 2.88 -12.85 8.09
CA MET A 64 3.41 -13.71 7.02
C MET A 64 3.89 -12.85 5.86
N TYR A 65 5.14 -13.05 5.44
CA TYR A 65 5.75 -12.35 4.30
C TYR A 65 5.86 -13.26 3.09
N LYS A 66 5.57 -12.70 1.92
CA LYS A 66 5.77 -13.36 0.62
C LYS A 66 6.24 -12.34 -0.41
N SER A 67 7.22 -12.72 -1.21
CA SER A 67 7.63 -11.96 -2.40
C SER A 67 7.40 -12.79 -3.66
N VAL A 68 6.94 -12.14 -4.71
CA VAL A 68 6.72 -12.74 -6.04
C VAL A 68 7.37 -11.87 -7.09
N ILE A 69 8.21 -12.47 -7.93
CA ILE A 69 8.85 -11.81 -9.07
C ILE A 69 8.11 -12.28 -10.32
N SER A 70 7.24 -11.42 -10.85
CA SER A 70 6.54 -11.64 -12.12
C SER A 70 6.16 -10.27 -12.66
N ASN A 71 6.74 -9.87 -13.78
CA ASN A 71 6.60 -8.50 -14.32
C ASN A 71 6.92 -7.39 -13.30
N GLY A 72 7.98 -7.58 -12.50
CA GLY A 72 8.35 -6.73 -11.38
C GLY A 72 8.25 -7.44 -10.02
N ILE A 73 8.68 -6.76 -8.97
CA ILE A 73 8.66 -7.28 -7.60
C ILE A 73 7.35 -6.89 -6.94
N THR A 74 6.57 -7.87 -6.50
CA THR A 74 5.42 -7.66 -5.61
C THR A 74 5.70 -8.31 -4.26
N GLU A 75 5.59 -7.53 -3.20
CA GLU A 75 5.73 -8.00 -1.83
C GLU A 75 4.38 -8.00 -1.14
N TYR A 76 4.17 -8.98 -0.30
CA TYR A 76 2.95 -9.18 0.48
C TYR A 76 3.29 -9.35 1.95
N LEU A 77 2.45 -8.79 2.83
CA LEU A 77 2.55 -8.93 4.27
C LEU A 77 1.16 -9.24 4.83
N GLY A 78 1.05 -10.28 5.66
CA GLY A 78 -0.23 -10.75 6.18
C GLY A 78 -0.92 -11.81 5.34
N VAL A 79 -2.15 -12.12 5.69
CA VAL A 79 -2.98 -13.12 5.03
C VAL A 79 -3.96 -12.44 4.08
N LYS A 80 -4.03 -12.91 2.85
CA LYS A 80 -4.93 -12.34 1.84
C LYS A 80 -6.39 -12.31 2.33
N ASN A 81 -7.06 -11.20 2.08
CA ASN A 81 -8.46 -10.95 2.44
C ASN A 81 -8.72 -10.80 3.95
N THR A 82 -7.69 -10.61 4.77
CA THR A 82 -7.83 -10.24 6.18
C THR A 82 -7.42 -8.77 6.39
N PRO A 83 -7.91 -8.11 7.44
CA PRO A 83 -7.41 -6.80 7.83
C PRO A 83 -5.89 -6.78 8.01
N ALA A 84 -5.27 -5.66 7.73
CA ALA A 84 -3.81 -5.45 7.72
C ALA A 84 -3.04 -6.28 6.67
N TYR A 85 -3.70 -6.88 5.68
CA TYR A 85 -3.02 -7.46 4.53
C TYR A 85 -2.47 -6.34 3.64
N VAL A 86 -1.17 -6.41 3.37
CA VAL A 86 -0.46 -5.40 2.57
C VAL A 86 0.04 -6.00 1.27
N LYS A 87 0.06 -5.19 0.24
CA LYS A 87 0.65 -5.46 -1.06
C LYS A 87 1.42 -4.23 -1.52
N VAL A 88 2.70 -4.42 -1.87
CA VAL A 88 3.55 -3.36 -2.44
C VAL A 88 4.00 -3.81 -3.82
N TYR A 89 3.69 -3.02 -4.85
CA TYR A 89 3.94 -3.42 -6.22
C TYR A 89 4.18 -2.25 -7.18
N ASP A 90 4.70 -2.58 -8.37
CA ASP A 90 4.91 -1.62 -9.44
C ASP A 90 3.57 -1.25 -10.10
N LYS A 91 3.10 -0.06 -9.79
CA LYS A 91 1.83 0.46 -10.34
C LYS A 91 1.97 0.96 -11.77
N ALA A 92 3.16 1.44 -12.15
CA ALA A 92 3.42 1.85 -13.53
C ALA A 92 3.36 0.63 -14.46
N ALA A 93 4.00 -0.48 -14.06
CA ALA A 93 3.93 -1.74 -14.82
C ALA A 93 2.50 -2.31 -14.89
N GLU A 94 1.73 -2.25 -13.80
CA GLU A 94 0.32 -2.69 -13.80
C GLU A 94 -0.55 -1.85 -14.77
N LEU A 95 -0.25 -0.56 -14.89
CA LEU A 95 -0.96 0.35 -15.81
C LEU A 95 -0.40 0.29 -17.25
N HIS A 96 0.58 -0.57 -17.52
CA HIS A 96 1.28 -0.67 -18.82
C HIS A 96 1.91 0.66 -19.26
N LEU A 97 2.39 1.46 -18.30
CA LEU A 97 3.11 2.70 -18.58
C LEU A 97 4.59 2.38 -18.91
N ASP A 98 5.23 3.31 -19.59
CA ASP A 98 6.68 3.27 -19.82
C ASP A 98 7.41 3.46 -18.49
N THR A 99 7.90 2.37 -17.90
CA THR A 99 8.53 2.35 -16.58
C THR A 99 9.88 3.07 -16.54
N ASP A 100 10.49 3.34 -17.69
CA ASP A 100 11.70 4.16 -17.78
C ASP A 100 11.39 5.65 -17.58
N LYS A 101 10.18 6.06 -17.92
CA LYS A 101 9.72 7.45 -17.80
C LYS A 101 8.84 7.71 -16.59
N VAL A 102 8.04 6.73 -16.21
CA VAL A 102 7.08 6.84 -15.10
C VAL A 102 7.41 5.79 -14.05
N GLN A 103 7.85 6.25 -12.89
CA GLN A 103 8.12 5.40 -11.75
C GLN A 103 6.99 5.59 -10.73
N LEU A 104 6.27 4.52 -10.42
CA LEU A 104 5.13 4.58 -9.53
C LEU A 104 4.99 3.27 -8.75
N THR A 105 5.24 3.33 -7.46
CA THR A 105 5.03 2.20 -6.55
C THR A 105 3.74 2.41 -5.77
N ARG A 106 2.90 1.40 -5.68
CA ARG A 106 1.68 1.41 -4.85
C ARG A 106 1.86 0.56 -3.60
N ILE A 107 1.50 1.16 -2.48
CA ILE A 107 1.25 0.49 -1.21
C ILE A 107 -0.26 0.34 -1.10
N GLU A 108 -0.75 -0.89 -0.94
CA GLU A 108 -2.16 -1.20 -0.81
C GLU A 108 -2.38 -1.99 0.48
N MET A 109 -3.27 -1.55 1.34
CA MET A 109 -3.59 -2.21 2.60
C MET A 109 -5.08 -2.48 2.69
N THR A 110 -5.44 -3.72 3.01
CA THR A 110 -6.82 -4.09 3.33
C THR A 110 -7.14 -3.66 4.75
N CYS A 111 -8.15 -2.81 4.91
CA CYS A 111 -8.59 -2.25 6.18
C CYS A 111 -9.92 -2.87 6.63
N ASP A 112 -10.10 -3.00 7.93
CA ASP A 112 -11.41 -3.31 8.51
C ASP A 112 -12.29 -2.06 8.45
N GLY A 113 -13.57 -2.23 8.15
CA GLY A 113 -14.50 -1.11 8.08
C GLY A 113 -14.84 -0.48 9.43
N GLU A 114 -14.48 -1.13 10.53
CA GLU A 114 -14.70 -0.63 11.91
C GLU A 114 -13.44 0.02 12.51
N TRP A 115 -12.33 0.10 11.77
CA TRP A 115 -11.12 0.74 12.27
C TRP A 115 -11.28 2.24 12.45
N THR A 116 -10.61 2.77 13.49
CA THR A 116 -10.40 4.21 13.67
C THR A 116 -9.20 4.68 12.82
N ALA A 117 -9.02 6.00 12.71
CA ALA A 117 -7.86 6.57 12.01
C ALA A 117 -6.54 6.15 12.67
N GLU A 118 -6.50 6.12 14.01
CA GLU A 118 -5.33 5.70 14.79
C GLU A 118 -4.99 4.22 14.53
N GLN A 119 -5.99 3.35 14.49
CA GLN A 119 -5.79 1.94 14.17
C GLN A 119 -5.30 1.74 12.73
N LEU A 120 -5.80 2.55 11.79
CA LEU A 120 -5.34 2.51 10.42
C LEU A 120 -3.86 2.92 10.33
N GLU A 121 -3.45 3.99 11.01
CA GLU A 121 -2.06 4.44 11.08
C GLU A 121 -1.15 3.43 11.78
N GLU A 122 -1.61 2.81 12.88
CA GLU A 122 -0.86 1.77 13.60
C GLU A 122 -0.58 0.55 12.73
N HIS A 123 -1.54 0.14 11.90
CA HIS A 123 -1.40 -1.01 11.01
C HIS A 123 -0.73 -0.67 9.67
N TRP A 124 -0.47 0.62 9.40
CA TRP A 124 0.20 1.03 8.17
C TRP A 124 1.57 0.35 8.05
N PRO A 125 1.91 -0.19 6.87
CA PRO A 125 3.16 -0.93 6.71
C PRO A 125 4.37 0.00 6.78
N GLN A 126 5.46 -0.52 7.30
CA GLN A 126 6.74 0.16 7.26
C GLN A 126 7.38 -0.05 5.88
N VAL A 127 7.30 0.96 5.03
CA VAL A 127 7.90 0.96 3.71
C VAL A 127 8.96 2.05 3.65
N HIS A 128 10.17 1.68 3.24
CA HIS A 128 11.24 2.61 2.93
C HIS A 128 11.23 2.90 1.43
N ALA A 129 11.34 4.16 1.05
CA ALA A 129 11.40 4.58 -0.35
C ALA A 129 12.59 5.51 -0.55
N TRP A 130 13.48 5.14 -1.48
CA TRP A 130 14.65 5.92 -1.81
C TRP A 130 14.39 6.76 -3.06
N HIS A 131 14.55 8.05 -2.93
CA HIS A 131 14.69 8.90 -4.09
C HIS A 131 16.15 8.77 -4.54
N SER A 132 16.46 7.84 -5.43
CA SER A 132 17.80 7.73 -5.99
C SER A 132 18.08 8.98 -6.81
N GLU A 133 19.00 9.84 -6.35
CA GLU A 133 19.62 10.79 -7.24
C GLU A 133 20.25 10.02 -8.42
N SER A 134 20.07 10.52 -9.64
CA SER A 134 20.61 9.91 -10.83
C SER A 134 22.11 9.67 -10.64
N GLY A 135 22.53 8.40 -10.56
CA GLY A 135 23.94 8.01 -10.42
C GLY A 135 24.26 7.12 -9.23
N THR A 136 23.29 6.73 -8.40
CA THR A 136 23.56 5.68 -7.40
C THR A 136 23.75 4.36 -8.12
N LYS A 137 24.94 3.79 -8.00
CA LYS A 137 25.28 2.51 -8.66
C LYS A 137 24.42 1.39 -8.08
N ASP A 138 23.93 0.48 -8.93
CA ASP A 138 23.04 -0.62 -8.55
C ASP A 138 23.58 -1.47 -7.40
N TYR A 139 24.89 -1.67 -7.31
CA TYR A 139 25.50 -2.43 -6.22
C TYR A 139 25.32 -1.76 -4.85
N ILE A 140 25.29 -0.42 -4.75
CA ILE A 140 25.04 0.31 -3.50
C ILE A 140 23.62 0.02 -3.04
N ARG A 141 22.66 0.01 -3.96
CA ARG A 141 21.26 -0.34 -3.68
C ARG A 141 21.15 -1.77 -3.14
N VAL A 142 21.76 -2.75 -3.83
CA VAL A 142 21.72 -4.15 -3.41
C VAL A 142 22.36 -4.33 -2.02
N ILE A 143 23.53 -3.75 -1.80
CA ILE A 143 24.22 -3.81 -0.49
C ILE A 143 23.36 -3.14 0.58
N GLY A 144 22.79 -1.96 0.28
CA GLY A 144 21.92 -1.24 1.21
C GLY A 144 20.71 -2.06 1.64
N ILE A 145 20.02 -2.74 0.71
CA ILE A 145 18.89 -3.64 1.00
C ILE A 145 19.33 -4.78 1.92
N MET A 146 20.44 -5.46 1.57
CA MET A 146 20.94 -6.58 2.36
C MET A 146 21.32 -6.16 3.79
N LEU A 147 21.98 -5.01 3.96
CA LEU A 147 22.35 -4.50 5.27
C LEU A 147 21.15 -3.98 6.06
N ALA A 148 20.14 -3.40 5.38
CA ALA A 148 18.90 -3.01 6.04
C ALA A 148 18.15 -4.23 6.62
N GLU A 149 18.08 -5.35 5.90
CA GLU A 149 17.49 -6.59 6.41
C GLU A 149 18.25 -7.15 7.62
N LYS A 150 19.59 -7.00 7.65
CA LYS A 150 20.41 -7.40 8.80
C LYS A 150 20.20 -6.47 10.00
N ALA A 151 20.14 -5.15 9.77
CA ALA A 151 19.86 -4.18 10.81
C ALA A 151 18.51 -4.42 11.50
N GLU A 152 17.47 -4.81 10.76
CA GLU A 152 16.17 -5.19 11.31
C GLU A 152 16.23 -6.43 12.23
N ARG A 153 17.20 -7.29 12.03
CA ARG A 153 17.45 -8.45 12.90
C ARG A 153 18.37 -8.13 14.08
N ASN A 154 18.70 -6.85 14.31
CA ASN A 154 19.66 -6.38 15.30
C ASN A 154 21.07 -6.96 15.09
N GLU A 155 21.45 -7.33 13.87
CA GLU A 155 22.81 -7.74 13.55
C GLU A 155 23.73 -6.50 13.43
N ASP A 156 25.00 -6.65 13.77
CA ASP A 156 25.99 -5.58 13.61
C ASP A 156 26.29 -5.33 12.13
N VAL A 157 25.69 -4.28 11.60
CA VAL A 157 25.89 -3.86 10.20
C VAL A 157 27.05 -2.87 10.06
N GLU A 158 27.48 -2.21 11.13
CA GLU A 158 28.53 -1.19 11.06
C GLU A 158 29.89 -1.83 10.73
N THR A 159 30.19 -3.00 11.28
CA THR A 159 31.37 -3.77 10.91
C THR A 159 31.37 -4.10 9.41
N LEU A 160 30.24 -4.54 8.86
CA LEU A 160 30.10 -4.85 7.42
C LEU A 160 30.26 -3.59 6.55
N ILE A 161 29.69 -2.47 6.97
CA ILE A 161 29.87 -1.18 6.28
C ILE A 161 31.35 -0.79 6.24
N ASN A 162 32.09 -0.99 7.33
CA ASN A 162 33.49 -0.65 7.41
C ASN A 162 34.40 -1.54 6.54
N MET A 163 33.91 -2.69 6.07
CA MET A 163 34.61 -3.53 5.07
C MET A 163 34.43 -2.99 3.64
N LEU A 164 33.47 -2.10 3.39
CA LEU A 164 33.27 -1.49 2.08
C LEU A 164 34.35 -0.45 1.76
N GLY A 165 34.52 -0.14 0.48
CA GLY A 165 35.38 0.94 0.02
C GLY A 165 34.96 2.29 0.59
N ARG A 166 35.91 3.19 0.85
CA ARG A 166 35.67 4.50 1.51
C ARG A 166 34.58 5.33 0.84
N SER A 167 34.49 5.31 -0.48
CA SER A 167 33.46 6.04 -1.26
C SER A 167 32.05 5.45 -1.16
N SER A 168 31.93 4.16 -0.83
CA SER A 168 30.65 3.46 -0.73
C SER A 168 30.00 3.57 0.66
N ARG A 169 30.82 3.69 1.72
CA ARG A 169 30.33 3.75 3.11
C ARG A 169 29.28 4.83 3.37
N PRO A 170 29.53 6.11 3.00
CA PRO A 170 28.55 7.16 3.25
C PRO A 170 27.24 6.91 2.50
N LYS A 171 27.30 6.44 1.25
CA LYS A 171 26.12 6.14 0.44
C LYS A 171 25.27 5.02 1.03
N VAL A 172 25.91 3.97 1.55
CA VAL A 172 25.23 2.86 2.22
C VAL A 172 24.60 3.30 3.54
N ARG A 173 25.30 4.14 4.33
CA ARG A 173 24.73 4.71 5.57
C ARG A 173 23.54 5.62 5.28
N GLU A 174 23.59 6.40 4.23
CA GLU A 174 22.47 7.21 3.76
C GLU A 174 21.29 6.32 3.39
N TYR A 175 21.54 5.25 2.65
CA TYR A 175 20.53 4.25 2.30
C TYR A 175 19.86 3.64 3.55
N LEU A 176 20.63 3.32 4.59
CA LEU A 176 20.08 2.77 5.84
C LEU A 176 19.27 3.79 6.67
N ARG A 177 19.45 5.09 6.43
CA ARG A 177 18.72 6.17 7.10
C ARG A 177 17.48 6.63 6.36
N THR A 178 17.15 5.98 5.26
CA THR A 178 16.00 6.38 4.43
C THR A 178 14.72 6.41 5.25
N PRO A 179 13.94 7.50 5.14
CA PRO A 179 12.73 7.66 5.92
C PRO A 179 11.66 6.63 5.52
N LEU A 180 10.82 6.29 6.50
CA LEU A 180 9.61 5.53 6.25
C LEU A 180 8.61 6.36 5.45
N VAL A 181 7.94 5.71 4.51
CA VAL A 181 6.76 6.28 3.85
C VAL A 181 5.62 6.32 4.86
N ARG A 182 5.21 7.52 5.20
CA ARG A 182 4.08 7.77 6.11
C ARG A 182 2.89 8.27 5.32
N LEU A 183 1.70 7.96 5.79
CA LEU A 183 0.51 8.65 5.30
C LEU A 183 0.63 10.14 5.65
N PRO A 184 0.17 11.04 4.76
CA PRO A 184 0.04 12.45 5.11
C PRO A 184 -0.83 12.64 6.36
N GLU A 185 -0.55 13.68 7.13
CA GLU A 185 -1.34 14.01 8.32
C GLU A 185 -2.83 14.15 7.97
N GLY A 186 -3.69 13.49 8.73
CA GLY A 186 -5.13 13.47 8.50
C GLY A 186 -5.61 12.60 7.32
N ALA A 187 -4.72 12.02 6.52
CA ALA A 187 -5.11 11.21 5.38
C ALA A 187 -5.92 9.97 5.79
N ALA A 188 -5.56 9.33 6.91
CA ALA A 188 -6.28 8.19 7.44
C ALA A 188 -7.75 8.53 7.75
N ALA A 189 -8.00 9.67 8.41
CA ALA A 189 -9.35 10.14 8.73
C ALA A 189 -10.16 10.46 7.47
N LEU A 190 -9.55 11.13 6.47
CA LEU A 190 -10.21 11.45 5.20
C LEU A 190 -10.59 10.19 4.43
N MET A 191 -9.70 9.20 4.35
CA MET A 191 -9.94 7.95 3.64
C MET A 191 -11.04 7.12 4.31
N LEU A 192 -11.08 7.10 5.64
CA LEU A 192 -12.16 6.48 6.40
C LEU A 192 -13.49 7.18 6.15
N ALA A 193 -13.52 8.51 6.19
CA ALA A 193 -14.73 9.29 5.92
C ALA A 193 -15.25 9.02 4.50
N GLU A 194 -14.38 8.96 3.49
CA GLU A 194 -14.77 8.61 2.13
C GLU A 194 -15.34 7.19 2.05
N ALA A 195 -14.67 6.22 2.67
CA ALA A 195 -15.12 4.83 2.67
C ALA A 195 -16.50 4.66 3.35
N HIS A 196 -16.73 5.34 4.48
CA HIS A 196 -18.03 5.36 5.15
C HIS A 196 -19.09 6.11 4.36
N GLY A 197 -18.73 7.21 3.68
CA GLY A 197 -19.65 7.98 2.82
C GLY A 197 -20.34 7.12 1.76
N TRP A 198 -19.70 6.06 1.27
CA TRP A 198 -20.35 5.11 0.36
C TRP A 198 -21.47 4.30 1.04
N CYS A 199 -21.34 3.99 2.34
CA CYS A 199 -22.40 3.34 3.09
C CYS A 199 -23.58 4.29 3.29
N ASP A 200 -23.32 5.54 3.63
CA ASP A 200 -24.33 6.58 3.79
C ASP A 200 -25.07 6.86 2.47
N ALA A 201 -24.36 6.82 1.35
CA ALA A 201 -24.97 6.96 0.02
C ALA A 201 -25.94 5.81 -0.32
N VAL A 202 -25.74 4.61 0.24
CA VAL A 202 -26.69 3.50 0.09
C VAL A 202 -27.95 3.73 0.93
N VAL A 203 -27.81 4.21 2.16
CA VAL A 203 -28.93 4.37 3.13
C VAL A 203 -29.61 5.72 2.94
N GLY A 204 -28.86 6.77 2.65
CA GLY A 204 -29.37 8.15 2.52
C GLY A 204 -30.07 8.48 1.20
N SER A 205 -30.23 7.49 0.32
CA SER A 205 -30.97 7.64 -0.96
C SER A 205 -32.50 7.52 -0.80
N MET A 206 -32.98 7.56 0.43
CA MET A 206 -34.43 7.60 0.76
C MET A 206 -35.00 9.01 0.63
#